data_a0ec0a9e3f1f4a0a6364ae5566dedbd4
#
_entry.id   a0ec0a9e3f1f4a0a6364ae5566dedbd4
#
_cell.length_a   1.000
_cell.length_b   1.000
_cell.length_c   1.000
_cell.angle_alpha   90.00
_cell.angle_beta   90.00
_cell.angle_gamma   90.00
#
_symmetry.space_group_name_H-M   'P 1'
#
loop_
_entity.id
_entity.type
_entity.pdbx_description
1 polymer ?
#
loop_
_entity_poly.entity_id
_entity_poly.type
_entity_poly.pdbx_seq_one_letter_code
_entity_poly.pdbx_strand_id
1 'polypeptide(L)'
;MASFRIRTGSRVAADSIQLKQEIQDQRIDRLLRTELSWSPDGSTELAMACEIFVPSDSGVYMIHDLRGALYVGLSRNLRKRFRQHDHLRRNRLLRLALDKPVGILKFSWRLVDDEMERVELERHLISILQPVCNTQLLNIPIL
;
A
#
# COMPACT_ATOMS: atom_id res chain seq x y z
N MET A 1 -11.78 9.32 -47.00
CA MET A 1 -10.69 8.36 -46.74
C MET A 1 -9.63 8.97 -45.85
N ALA A 2 -9.01 10.07 -46.26
CA ALA A 2 -7.98 10.71 -45.43
C ALA A 2 -8.51 11.19 -44.08
N SER A 3 -9.72 11.78 -44.02
CA SER A 3 -10.33 12.23 -42.77
C SER A 3 -10.65 11.06 -41.81
N PHE A 4 -10.99 9.89 -42.36
CA PHE A 4 -11.23 8.71 -41.55
C PHE A 4 -9.94 8.21 -40.86
N ARG A 5 -8.83 8.20 -41.58
CA ARG A 5 -7.50 7.82 -41.02
C ARG A 5 -7.06 8.79 -39.93
N ILE A 6 -7.25 10.09 -40.13
CA ILE A 6 -6.92 11.11 -39.14
C ILE A 6 -7.78 10.91 -37.87
N ARG A 7 -9.08 10.63 -38.03
CA ARG A 7 -9.96 10.35 -36.89
C ARG A 7 -9.52 9.10 -36.10
N THR A 8 -9.11 8.05 -36.81
CA THR A 8 -8.61 6.82 -36.15
C THR A 8 -7.33 7.09 -35.38
N GLY A 9 -6.38 7.80 -35.96
CA GLY A 9 -5.14 8.18 -35.27
C GLY A 9 -5.40 9.10 -34.08
N SER A 10 -6.33 10.05 -34.22
CA SER A 10 -6.74 10.95 -33.15
C SER A 10 -7.42 10.20 -32.00
N ARG A 11 -8.24 9.19 -32.29
CA ARG A 11 -8.86 8.33 -31.26
C ARG A 11 -7.83 7.55 -30.47
N VAL A 12 -6.88 6.91 -31.14
CA VAL A 12 -5.82 6.14 -30.47
C VAL A 12 -5.01 7.04 -29.55
N ALA A 13 -4.62 8.23 -29.98
CA ALA A 13 -3.91 9.18 -29.15
C ALA A 13 -4.75 9.65 -27.96
N ALA A 14 -6.04 9.97 -28.20
CA ALA A 14 -6.96 10.40 -27.16
C ALA A 14 -7.21 9.29 -26.13
N ASP A 15 -7.41 8.04 -26.57
CA ASP A 15 -7.60 6.89 -25.69
C ASP A 15 -6.36 6.63 -24.82
N SER A 16 -5.16 6.77 -25.40
CA SER A 16 -3.90 6.61 -24.66
C SER A 16 -3.72 7.70 -23.60
N ILE A 17 -4.05 8.95 -23.92
CA ILE A 17 -4.02 10.07 -22.98
C ILE A 17 -5.05 9.86 -21.88
N GLN A 18 -6.26 9.45 -22.23
CA GLN A 18 -7.33 9.19 -21.27
C GLN A 18 -6.95 8.06 -20.31
N LEU A 19 -6.36 6.97 -20.81
CA LEU A 19 -5.91 5.87 -19.97
C LEU A 19 -4.85 6.31 -18.98
N LYS A 20 -3.87 7.12 -19.42
CA LYS A 20 -2.84 7.68 -18.53
C LYS A 20 -3.46 8.57 -17.45
N GLN A 21 -4.45 9.36 -17.81
CA GLN A 21 -5.16 10.24 -16.88
C GLN A 21 -5.94 9.42 -15.86
N GLU A 22 -6.65 8.37 -16.26
CA GLU A 22 -7.38 7.48 -15.37
C GLU A 22 -6.46 6.79 -14.38
N ILE A 23 -5.30 6.31 -14.82
CA ILE A 23 -4.30 5.70 -13.95
C ILE A 23 -3.79 6.70 -12.92
N GLN A 24 -3.51 7.92 -13.34
CA GLN A 24 -3.04 8.98 -12.46
C GLN A 24 -4.10 9.37 -11.45
N ASP A 25 -5.36 9.50 -11.86
CA ASP A 25 -6.49 9.80 -10.98
C ASP A 25 -6.68 8.70 -9.92
N GLN A 26 -6.54 7.44 -10.30
CA GLN A 26 -6.60 6.31 -9.36
C GLN A 26 -5.48 6.34 -8.34
N ARG A 27 -4.27 6.74 -8.74
CA ARG A 27 -3.14 6.90 -7.81
C ARG A 27 -3.37 8.02 -6.82
N ILE A 28 -3.87 9.15 -7.28
CA ILE A 28 -4.22 10.30 -6.44
C ILE A 28 -5.32 9.90 -5.46
N ASP A 29 -6.36 9.24 -5.92
CA ASP A 29 -7.45 8.75 -5.08
C ASP A 29 -6.95 7.83 -3.97
N ARG A 30 -6.09 6.88 -4.29
CA ARG A 30 -5.52 5.95 -3.32
C ARG A 30 -4.69 6.68 -2.26
N LEU A 31 -3.87 7.62 -2.69
CA LEU A 31 -3.06 8.42 -1.80
C LEU A 31 -3.92 9.25 -0.86
N LEU A 32 -4.94 9.93 -1.39
CA LEU A 32 -5.88 10.73 -0.60
C LEU A 32 -6.66 9.87 0.39
N ARG A 33 -7.12 8.69 0.01
CA ARG A 33 -7.79 7.77 0.94
C ARG A 33 -6.88 7.37 2.09
N THR A 34 -5.61 7.10 1.81
CA THR A 34 -4.63 6.78 2.82
C THR A 34 -4.46 7.94 3.80
N GLU A 35 -4.27 9.14 3.30
CA GLU A 35 -4.09 10.34 4.11
C GLU A 35 -5.33 10.67 4.96
N LEU A 36 -6.53 10.45 4.43
CA LEU A 36 -7.77 10.79 5.12
C LEU A 36 -8.23 9.72 6.12
N SER A 37 -7.89 8.46 5.87
CA SER A 37 -8.41 7.31 6.65
C SER A 37 -7.41 6.74 7.65
N TRP A 38 -6.14 7.09 7.53
CA TRP A 38 -5.08 6.58 8.39
C TRP A 38 -4.50 7.67 9.28
N SER A 39 -4.65 7.49 10.59
CA SER A 39 -4.08 8.37 11.61
C SER A 39 -3.10 7.58 12.46
N PRO A 40 -1.82 7.49 12.06
CA PRO A 40 -0.84 6.72 12.81
C PRO A 40 -0.42 7.43 14.10
N ASP A 41 -0.03 6.64 15.10
CA ASP A 41 0.62 7.14 16.32
C ASP A 41 2.10 7.46 16.06
N GLY A 42 2.70 6.82 15.08
CA GLY A 42 4.06 7.06 14.66
C GLY A 42 4.35 6.53 13.27
N SER A 43 5.44 7.00 12.72
CA SER A 43 5.88 6.63 11.38
C SER A 43 7.39 6.73 11.28
N THR A 44 7.98 5.83 10.51
CA THR A 44 9.40 5.88 10.20
C THR A 44 9.64 5.33 8.79
N GLU A 45 10.81 5.62 8.25
CA GLU A 45 11.24 4.98 7.01
C GLU A 45 11.41 3.47 7.22
N LEU A 46 11.04 2.67 6.23
CA LEU A 46 11.24 1.22 6.25
C LEU A 46 12.70 0.90 5.89
N ALA A 47 13.58 1.15 6.85
CA ALA A 47 15.02 0.90 6.75
C ALA A 47 15.52 0.28 8.06
N MET A 48 16.50 -0.61 7.97
CA MET A 48 17.02 -1.36 9.13
C MET A 48 17.43 -0.45 10.29
N ALA A 49 18.08 0.67 10.01
CA ALA A 49 18.54 1.61 11.01
C ALA A 49 17.41 2.29 11.78
N CYS A 50 16.19 2.25 11.27
CA CYS A 50 15.03 2.91 11.86
C CYS A 50 14.25 2.02 12.84
N GLU A 51 14.70 0.79 13.09
CA GLU A 51 14.05 -0.15 14.00
C GLU A 51 13.86 0.45 15.40
N ILE A 52 14.81 1.23 15.88
CA ILE A 52 14.78 1.81 17.22
C ILE A 52 13.58 2.76 17.43
N PHE A 53 13.03 3.30 16.36
CA PHE A 53 11.88 4.19 16.44
C PHE A 53 10.54 3.46 16.57
N VAL A 54 10.52 2.17 16.28
CA VAL A 54 9.30 1.37 16.30
C VAL A 54 9.08 0.79 17.71
N PRO A 55 7.89 1.01 18.31
CA PRO A 55 7.61 0.47 19.65
C PRO A 55 7.47 -1.05 19.63
N SER A 56 7.73 -1.67 20.79
CA SER A 56 7.56 -3.11 20.99
C SER A 56 6.11 -3.48 21.34
N ASP A 57 5.23 -2.51 21.37
CA ASP A 57 3.84 -2.69 21.71
C ASP A 57 3.05 -3.34 20.55
N SER A 58 1.83 -3.76 20.87
CA SER A 58 0.91 -4.32 19.89
C SER A 58 0.18 -3.22 19.11
N GLY A 59 -0.12 -3.50 17.87
CA GLY A 59 -0.84 -2.55 17.05
C GLY A 59 -1.07 -3.02 15.62
N VAL A 60 -1.59 -2.10 14.84
CA VAL A 60 -1.78 -2.23 13.40
C VAL A 60 -0.72 -1.38 12.72
N TYR A 61 -0.11 -1.91 11.66
CA TYR A 61 0.90 -1.19 10.90
C TYR A 61 0.52 -1.11 9.42
N MET A 62 1.11 -0.15 8.77
CA MET A 62 0.92 0.07 7.34
C MET A 62 2.27 0.32 6.68
N ILE A 63 2.49 -0.34 5.56
CA ILE A 63 3.60 -0.05 4.66
C ILE A 63 3.04 0.76 3.51
N HIS A 64 3.62 1.92 3.27
CA HIS A 64 3.14 2.85 2.25
C HIS A 64 4.28 3.69 1.66
N ASP A 65 4.04 4.23 0.50
CA ASP A 65 4.88 5.21 -0.16
C ASP A 65 3.99 6.17 -0.97
N LEU A 66 4.53 6.84 -1.98
CA LEU A 66 3.72 7.75 -2.80
C LEU A 66 2.61 7.06 -3.60
N ARG A 67 2.60 5.74 -3.67
CA ARG A 67 1.48 4.97 -4.25
C ARG A 67 0.29 4.83 -3.28
N GLY A 68 0.44 5.25 -2.03
CA GLY A 68 -0.54 5.05 -0.98
C GLY A 68 -0.28 3.75 -0.21
N ALA A 69 -1.33 3.19 0.40
CA ALA A 69 -1.22 1.97 1.19
C ALA A 69 -0.83 0.78 0.31
N LEU A 70 0.28 0.14 0.67
CA LEU A 70 0.75 -1.07 0.00
C LEU A 70 0.36 -2.32 0.78
N TYR A 71 0.47 -2.27 2.09
CA TYR A 71 0.19 -3.40 2.96
C TYR A 71 -0.26 -2.92 4.33
N VAL A 72 -1.28 -3.57 4.88
CA VAL A 72 -1.76 -3.37 6.24
C VAL A 72 -1.68 -4.71 6.98
N GLY A 73 -1.13 -4.69 8.18
CA GLY A 73 -1.01 -5.88 9.00
C GLY A 73 -1.19 -5.57 10.48
N LEU A 74 -1.25 -6.61 11.28
CA LEU A 74 -1.30 -6.48 12.74
C LEU A 74 -0.17 -7.26 13.39
N SER A 75 0.24 -6.85 14.59
CA SER A 75 1.28 -7.53 15.34
C SER A 75 1.09 -7.32 16.83
N ARG A 76 1.49 -8.30 17.60
CA ARG A 76 1.62 -8.17 19.08
C ARG A 76 2.88 -7.43 19.48
N ASN A 77 3.85 -7.35 18.57
CA ASN A 77 5.12 -6.66 18.79
C ASN A 77 5.53 -6.01 17.47
N LEU A 78 5.27 -4.72 17.34
CA LEU A 78 5.52 -3.96 16.11
C LEU A 78 7.01 -3.92 15.75
N ARG A 79 7.88 -3.72 16.73
CA ARG A 79 9.33 -3.70 16.50
C ARG A 79 9.84 -5.03 15.96
N LYS A 80 9.37 -6.13 16.52
CA LYS A 80 9.73 -7.46 16.05
C LYS A 80 9.25 -7.69 14.61
N ARG A 81 8.05 -7.25 14.30
CA ARG A 81 7.50 -7.33 12.94
C ARG A 81 8.31 -6.49 11.95
N PHE A 82 8.67 -5.28 12.34
CA PHE A 82 9.53 -4.41 11.53
C PHE A 82 10.88 -5.07 11.25
N ARG A 83 11.47 -5.72 12.26
CA ARG A 83 12.74 -6.42 12.13
C ARG A 83 12.68 -7.62 11.19
N GLN A 84 11.50 -8.24 11.05
CA GLN A 84 11.27 -9.42 10.22
C GLN A 84 11.05 -9.06 8.76
N HIS A 85 11.98 -8.36 8.14
CA HIS A 85 11.90 -7.98 6.73
C HIS A 85 11.71 -9.17 5.80
N ASP A 86 12.37 -10.29 6.11
CA ASP A 86 12.24 -11.52 5.30
C ASP A 86 10.83 -12.07 5.34
N HIS A 87 10.12 -11.92 6.45
CA HIS A 87 8.73 -12.34 6.57
C HIS A 87 7.82 -11.51 5.65
N LEU A 88 8.05 -10.19 5.61
CA LEU A 88 7.32 -9.30 4.70
C LEU A 88 7.59 -9.64 3.23
N ARG A 89 8.81 -10.05 2.91
CA ARG A 89 9.21 -10.42 1.55
C ARG A 89 8.63 -11.75 1.07
N ARG A 90 8.03 -12.57 1.94
CA ARG A 90 7.30 -13.79 1.54
C ARG A 90 6.04 -13.45 0.75
N ASN A 91 5.46 -12.29 0.97
CA ASN A 91 4.38 -11.78 0.14
C ASN A 91 4.97 -11.30 -1.19
N ARG A 92 4.68 -12.02 -2.26
CA ARG A 92 5.27 -11.75 -3.58
C ARG A 92 5.02 -10.34 -4.08
N LEU A 93 3.80 -9.85 -3.95
CA LEU A 93 3.45 -8.50 -4.39
C LEU A 93 4.14 -7.45 -3.54
N LEU A 94 4.18 -7.66 -2.24
CA LEU A 94 4.88 -6.75 -1.34
C LEU A 94 6.38 -6.72 -1.62
N ARG A 95 6.99 -7.87 -1.87
CA ARG A 95 8.40 -7.95 -2.26
C ARG A 95 8.68 -7.12 -3.50
N LEU A 96 7.84 -7.24 -4.54
CA LEU A 96 7.98 -6.44 -5.75
C LEU A 96 7.84 -4.95 -5.48
N ALA A 97 6.88 -4.58 -4.63
CA ALA A 97 6.67 -3.19 -4.25
C ALA A 97 7.86 -2.63 -3.46
N LEU A 98 8.44 -3.41 -2.55
CA LEU A 98 9.59 -3.01 -1.75
C LEU A 98 10.86 -2.88 -2.59
N ASP A 99 11.02 -3.70 -3.63
CA ASP A 99 12.17 -3.64 -4.51
C ASP A 99 12.16 -2.42 -5.43
N LYS A 100 10.99 -1.84 -5.69
CA LYS A 100 10.82 -0.66 -6.54
C LYS A 100 9.95 0.39 -5.85
N PRO A 101 10.46 1.04 -4.81
CA PRO A 101 9.68 2.06 -4.11
C PRO A 101 9.45 3.30 -4.97
N VAL A 102 8.34 3.98 -4.73
CA VAL A 102 8.06 5.30 -5.30
C VAL A 102 8.12 6.30 -4.16
N GLY A 103 9.18 7.09 -4.12
CA GLY A 103 9.49 7.92 -2.98
C GLY A 103 10.01 7.09 -1.81
N ILE A 104 9.79 7.58 -0.61
CA ILE A 104 10.25 6.92 0.62
C ILE A 104 9.24 5.88 1.06
N LEU A 105 9.70 4.64 1.22
CA LEU A 105 8.91 3.58 1.86
C LEU A 105 8.82 3.88 3.34
N LYS A 106 7.59 3.90 3.86
CA LYS A 106 7.30 4.18 5.26
C LYS A 106 6.63 2.99 5.93
N PHE A 107 6.95 2.84 7.20
CA PHE A 107 6.28 1.94 8.13
C PHE A 107 5.63 2.83 9.19
N SER A 108 4.31 2.85 9.24
CA SER A 108 3.56 3.60 10.23
C SER A 108 2.71 2.65 11.05
N TRP A 109 2.37 3.06 12.27
CA TRP A 109 1.66 2.20 13.20
C TRP A 109 0.65 2.96 14.01
N ARG A 110 -0.34 2.24 14.50
CA ARG A 110 -1.28 2.68 15.52
C ARG A 110 -1.28 1.64 16.62
N LEU A 111 -1.10 2.10 17.86
CA LEU A 111 -1.08 1.23 19.03
C LEU A 111 -2.50 0.80 19.37
N VAL A 112 -2.71 -0.50 19.47
CA VAL A 112 -4.01 -1.11 19.82
C VAL A 112 -3.74 -2.33 20.68
N ASP A 113 -4.06 -2.22 21.96
CA ASP A 113 -3.79 -3.28 22.95
C ASP A 113 -4.73 -4.47 22.83
N ASP A 114 -6.00 -4.20 22.55
CA ASP A 114 -7.02 -5.24 22.46
C ASP A 114 -6.95 -5.99 21.14
N GLU A 115 -6.91 -7.33 21.22
CA GLU A 115 -6.78 -8.18 20.03
C GLU A 115 -7.96 -8.05 19.07
N MET A 116 -9.19 -7.96 19.62
CA MET A 116 -10.39 -7.80 18.81
C MET A 116 -10.39 -6.46 18.08
N GLU A 117 -10.01 -5.41 18.77
CA GLU A 117 -9.90 -4.07 18.17
C GLU A 117 -8.84 -4.04 17.07
N ARG A 118 -7.69 -4.72 17.26
CA ARG A 118 -6.66 -4.83 16.23
C ARG A 118 -7.20 -5.49 14.96
N VAL A 119 -7.88 -6.61 15.13
CA VAL A 119 -8.47 -7.34 13.99
C VAL A 119 -9.49 -6.49 13.26
N GLU A 120 -10.36 -5.81 14.01
CA GLU A 120 -11.38 -4.92 13.42
C GLU A 120 -10.75 -3.76 12.67
N LEU A 121 -9.73 -3.12 13.25
CA LEU A 121 -9.04 -2.01 12.60
C LEU A 121 -8.33 -2.46 11.33
N GLU A 122 -7.63 -3.58 11.36
CA GLU A 122 -6.98 -4.14 10.18
C GLU A 122 -7.98 -4.39 9.06
N ARG A 123 -9.08 -5.07 9.37
CA ARG A 123 -10.13 -5.37 8.38
C ARG A 123 -10.74 -4.11 7.81
N HIS A 124 -11.00 -3.14 8.66
CA HIS A 124 -11.58 -1.86 8.26
C HIS A 124 -10.64 -1.13 7.28
N LEU A 125 -9.37 -1.04 7.62
CA LEU A 125 -8.37 -0.39 6.77
C LEU A 125 -8.18 -1.12 5.44
N ILE A 126 -8.13 -2.44 5.45
CA ILE A 126 -8.04 -3.24 4.23
C ILE A 126 -9.26 -2.99 3.34
N SER A 127 -10.43 -2.94 3.94
CA SER A 127 -11.69 -2.70 3.21
C SER A 127 -11.74 -1.31 2.56
N ILE A 128 -11.33 -0.28 3.29
CA ILE A 128 -11.37 1.11 2.81
C ILE A 128 -10.24 1.37 1.81
N LEU A 129 -9.02 0.99 2.17
CA LEU A 129 -7.82 1.37 1.43
C LEU A 129 -7.51 0.42 0.29
N GLN A 130 -7.99 -0.81 0.38
CA GLN A 130 -7.71 -1.88 -0.61
C GLN A 130 -6.22 -1.92 -0.97
N PRO A 131 -5.33 -2.16 0.03
CA PRO A 131 -3.89 -2.15 -0.23
C PRO A 131 -3.53 -3.22 -1.25
N VAL A 132 -2.69 -2.88 -2.20
CA VAL A 132 -2.38 -3.73 -3.35
C VAL A 132 -1.86 -5.10 -2.93
N CYS A 133 -1.11 -5.16 -1.83
CA CYS A 133 -0.39 -6.37 -1.43
C CYS A 133 -1.15 -7.27 -0.44
N ASN A 134 -2.32 -6.86 0.06
CA ASN A 134 -3.07 -7.65 1.04
C ASN A 134 -3.99 -8.70 0.43
N THR A 135 -4.79 -8.30 -0.54
CA THR A 135 -5.95 -9.08 -0.98
C THR A 135 -5.69 -9.93 -2.20
N GLN A 136 -4.76 -9.53 -3.04
CA GLN A 136 -4.55 -10.17 -4.33
C GLN A 136 -3.91 -11.55 -4.22
N LEU A 137 -3.15 -11.80 -3.17
CA LEU A 137 -2.53 -13.11 -2.96
C LEU A 137 -3.53 -14.21 -2.66
N LEU A 138 -4.64 -13.85 -2.00
CA LEU A 138 -5.70 -14.80 -1.66
C LEU A 138 -6.55 -15.16 -2.87
N ASN A 139 -6.57 -14.31 -3.88
CA ASN A 139 -7.44 -14.43 -5.05
C ASN A 139 -6.70 -14.78 -6.33
N ILE A 140 -5.39 -14.84 -6.32
CA ILE A 140 -4.62 -15.25 -7.48
C ILE A 140 -4.58 -16.78 -7.53
N PRO A 141 -5.07 -17.39 -8.62
CA PRO A 141 -4.92 -18.82 -8.80
C PRO A 141 -3.45 -19.20 -8.79
N ILE A 142 -3.14 -20.27 -8.11
CA ILE A 142 -1.80 -20.83 -8.13
C ILE A 142 -1.58 -21.45 -9.51
N LEU A 143 -0.77 -20.79 -10.27
CA LEU A 143 -0.40 -21.26 -11.59
C LEU A 143 0.91 -21.99 -11.55
#